data_5f46baa057255972514762cced2d9921
#
_entry.id   5f46baa057255972514762cced2d9921
#
_cell.length_a   1.000
_cell.length_b   1.000
_cell.length_c   1.000
_cell.angle_alpha   90.00
_cell.angle_beta   90.00
_cell.angle_gamma   90.00
#
_symmetry.space_group_name_H-M   'P 1'
#
loop_
_entity.id
_entity.type
_entity.pdbx_description
1 polymer ?
#
loop_
_entity_poly.entity_id
_entity_poly.type
_entity_poly.pdbx_seq_one_letter_code
_entity_poly.pdbx_strand_id
1 'polypeptide(L)' 'MSENHNEVELDAIGQKCPMPLLSTKKALSNIEKGQILKIIATDKNAVKDLKAFCEYTDHEFIDDRSENETFIIRILKG' A
#
# COMPACT_ATOMS: atom_id res chain seq x y z
N MET A 1 22.73 -5.44 5.09
CA MET A 1 22.16 -5.34 4.98
C MET A 1 21.17 -4.95 4.70
N SER A 2 20.69 -4.91 4.97
CA SER A 2 19.73 -4.72 4.55
C SER A 2 19.10 -3.60 4.39
N GLU A 3 18.94 -3.11 3.51
CA GLU A 3 18.51 -1.88 3.11
C GLU A 3 17.05 -1.76 3.10
N ASN A 4 16.33 -2.83 3.31
CA ASN A 4 14.88 -2.80 3.28
C ASN A 4 14.25 -2.70 4.66
N HIS A 5 15.01 -2.19 5.60
CA HIS A 5 14.50 -2.06 6.95
C HIS A 5 13.27 -1.20 7.04
N ASN A 6 13.14 -0.24 6.13
CA ASN A 6 12.04 0.71 6.20
C ASN A 6 10.84 0.31 5.37
N GLU A 7 10.88 -0.87 4.79
CA GLU A 7 9.78 -1.32 3.94
C GLU A 7 9.05 -2.48 4.59
N VAL A 8 7.74 -2.33 4.77
CA VAL A 8 6.89 -3.37 5.35
C VAL A 8 5.95 -3.85 4.25
N GLU A 9 5.77 -5.15 4.16
CA GLU A 9 4.96 -5.73 3.10
C GLU A 9 3.58 -6.11 3.62
N LEU A 10 2.54 -5.78 2.86
CA LEU A 10 1.17 -6.12 3.18
C LEU A 10 0.61 -7.01 2.06
N ASP A 11 0.15 -8.18 2.43
CA ASP A 11 -0.43 -9.11 1.47
C ASP A 11 -1.93 -8.92 1.42
N ALA A 12 -2.41 -8.32 0.34
CA ALA A 12 -3.83 -8.10 0.12
C ALA A 12 -4.34 -8.88 -1.07
N ILE A 13 -3.65 -9.96 -1.42
CA ILE A 13 -4.03 -10.79 -2.55
C ILE A 13 -5.38 -11.44 -2.28
N GLY A 14 -6.27 -11.36 -3.27
CA GLY A 14 -7.59 -11.95 -3.14
C GLY A 14 -8.60 -11.05 -2.45
N GLN A 15 -8.16 -9.94 -1.85
CA GLN A 15 -9.08 -9.01 -1.22
C GLN A 15 -9.72 -8.10 -2.26
N LYS A 16 -11.00 -7.86 -2.09
CA LYS A 16 -11.75 -7.01 -3.00
C LYS A 16 -12.12 -5.71 -2.33
N CYS A 17 -12.34 -4.66 -3.15
CA CYS A 17 -12.72 -3.36 -2.65
C CYS A 17 -13.93 -3.49 -1.70
N PRO A 18 -13.88 -2.84 -0.54
CA PRO A 18 -12.88 -1.89 -0.08
C PRO A 18 -11.79 -2.49 0.81
N MET A 19 -11.63 -3.81 0.82
CA MET A 19 -10.74 -4.45 1.77
C MET A 19 -9.27 -4.05 1.63
N PRO A 20 -8.71 -3.92 0.41
CA PRO A 20 -7.31 -3.49 0.33
C PRO A 20 -7.09 -2.14 0.99
N LEU A 21 -8.04 -1.23 0.86
CA LEU A 21 -7.94 0.08 1.49
C LEU A 21 -7.98 -0.05 3.02
N LEU A 22 -8.89 -0.85 3.53
CA LEU A 22 -9.02 -1.02 4.97
C LEU A 22 -7.78 -1.70 5.56
N SER A 23 -7.26 -2.70 4.86
CA SER A 23 -6.04 -3.37 5.30
C SER A 23 -4.86 -2.41 5.30
N THR A 24 -4.79 -1.56 4.29
CA THR A 24 -3.72 -0.57 4.20
C THR A 24 -3.79 0.43 5.35
N LYS A 25 -5.00 0.90 5.66
CA LYS A 25 -5.16 1.84 6.77
C LYS A 25 -4.66 1.23 8.07
N LYS A 26 -5.04 -0.02 8.30
CA LYS A 26 -4.63 -0.70 9.52
C LYS A 26 -3.12 -0.90 9.56
N ALA A 27 -2.53 -1.31 8.44
CA ALA A 27 -1.09 -1.54 8.39
C ALA A 27 -0.32 -0.25 8.60
N LEU A 28 -0.79 0.86 8.02
CA LEU A 28 -0.12 2.14 8.18
C LEU A 28 -0.15 2.60 9.62
N SER A 29 -1.19 2.26 10.37
CA SER A 29 -1.26 2.66 11.77
C SER A 29 -0.30 1.86 12.64
N ASN A 30 0.26 0.77 12.12
CA ASN A 30 1.17 -0.08 12.88
C ASN A 30 2.63 0.12 12.52
N ILE A 31 2.93 0.98 11.57
CA ILE A 31 4.30 1.27 11.20
C ILE A 31 4.62 2.72 11.54
N GLU A 32 5.89 3.07 11.44
CA GLU A 32 6.33 4.38 11.87
C GLU A 32 6.46 5.34 10.71
N LYS A 33 6.33 6.60 11.04
CA LYS A 33 6.49 7.66 10.07
C LYS A 33 7.82 7.51 9.34
N GLY A 34 7.78 7.59 8.04
CA GLY A 34 8.98 7.44 7.23
C GLY A 34 9.18 6.03 6.71
N GLN A 35 8.40 5.08 7.20
CA GLN A 35 8.47 3.73 6.66
C GLN A 35 7.61 3.61 5.42
N ILE A 36 7.99 2.66 4.57
CA ILE A 36 7.27 2.43 3.32
C ILE A 36 6.45 1.16 3.46
N LEU A 37 5.18 1.24 3.07
CA LEU A 37 4.32 0.08 3.04
C LEU A 37 4.17 -0.37 1.60
N LYS A 38 4.53 -1.63 1.36
CA LYS A 38 4.41 -2.23 0.04
C LYS A 38 3.18 -3.13 0.06
N ILE A 39 2.17 -2.77 -0.71
CA ILE A 39 0.91 -3.50 -0.75
C ILE A 39 0.84 -4.32 -2.01
N ILE A 40 0.53 -5.61 -1.87
CA ILE A 40 0.36 -6.51 -3.00
C ILE A 40 -1.11 -6.87 -3.09
N ALA A 41 -1.75 -6.46 -4.16
CA ALA A 41 -3.20 -6.62 -4.32
C ALA A 41 -3.54 -7.18 -5.69
N THR A 42 -4.71 -7.79 -5.80
CA THR A 42 -5.18 -8.31 -7.08
C THR A 42 -6.44 -7.60 -7.56
N ASP A 43 -7.04 -6.75 -6.72
CA ASP A 43 -8.21 -5.98 -7.11
C ASP A 43 -7.77 -4.80 -7.96
N LYS A 44 -8.31 -4.70 -9.16
CA LYS A 44 -7.88 -3.63 -10.06
C LYS A 44 -8.27 -2.23 -9.60
N ASN A 45 -9.15 -2.12 -8.61
CA ASN A 45 -9.50 -0.83 -8.06
C ASN A 45 -8.56 -0.39 -6.94
N ALA A 46 -7.63 -1.26 -6.53
CA ALA A 46 -6.78 -0.96 -5.40
C ALA A 46 -5.89 0.26 -5.65
N VAL A 47 -5.32 0.36 -6.85
CA VAL A 47 -4.44 1.49 -7.14
C VAL A 47 -5.20 2.81 -7.04
N LYS A 48 -6.36 2.87 -7.66
CA LYS A 48 -7.17 4.08 -7.65
C LYS A 48 -7.59 4.46 -6.23
N ASP A 49 -8.04 3.46 -5.48
CA ASP A 49 -8.52 3.71 -4.12
C ASP A 49 -7.40 4.19 -3.22
N LEU A 50 -6.22 3.61 -3.36
CA LEU A 50 -5.10 3.99 -2.51
C LEU A 50 -4.52 5.34 -2.89
N LYS A 51 -4.56 5.69 -4.18
CA LYS A 51 -4.18 7.03 -4.59
C LYS A 51 -5.09 8.07 -3.95
N ALA A 52 -6.40 7.84 -3.99
CA ALA A 52 -7.35 8.77 -3.40
C ALA A 52 -7.13 8.86 -1.90
N PHE A 53 -6.88 7.73 -1.25
CA PHE A 53 -6.62 7.72 0.18
C PHE A 53 -5.41 8.59 0.51
N CYS A 54 -4.35 8.50 -0.26
CA CYS A 54 -3.15 9.28 0.02
C CYS A 54 -3.39 10.77 -0.19
N GLU A 55 -4.33 11.13 -1.08
CA GLU A 55 -4.63 12.54 -1.29
C GLU A 55 -5.37 13.16 -0.10
N TYR A 56 -6.04 12.33 0.69
CA TYR A 56 -6.79 12.82 1.84
C TYR A 56 -6.01 12.70 3.15
N THR A 57 -4.80 12.17 3.10
CA THR A 57 -4.03 11.94 4.30
C THR A 57 -2.63 12.49 4.11
N ASP A 58 -1.80 12.36 5.15
CA ASP A 58 -0.42 12.80 5.08
C ASP A 58 0.49 11.76 4.45
N HIS A 59 -0.06 10.61 4.08
CA HIS A 59 0.74 9.56 3.47
C HIS A 59 1.02 9.91 2.01
N GLU A 60 2.15 9.44 1.50
CA GLU A 60 2.54 9.75 0.14
C GLU A 60 2.51 8.50 -0.73
N PHE A 61 1.82 8.59 -1.86
CA PHE A 61 1.79 7.52 -2.84
C PHE A 61 3.07 7.58 -3.66
N ILE A 62 3.93 6.58 -3.48
CA ILE A 62 5.24 6.60 -4.14
C ILE A 62 5.12 6.13 -5.58
N ASP A 63 4.66 4.89 -5.76
CA ASP A 63 4.51 4.36 -7.12
C ASP A 63 3.66 3.10 -7.07
N ASP A 64 3.36 2.59 -8.25
CA ASP A 64 2.66 1.33 -8.38
C ASP A 64 3.16 0.66 -9.64
N ARG A 65 2.97 -0.64 -9.71
CA ARG A 65 3.24 -1.36 -10.95
C ARG A 65 2.38 -2.62 -10.95
N SER A 66 2.16 -3.16 -12.14
CA SER A 66 1.36 -4.35 -12.24
C SER A 66 2.16 -5.44 -12.95
N GLU A 67 1.99 -6.66 -12.44
CA GLU A 67 2.64 -7.85 -12.97
C GLU A 67 1.65 -9.00 -12.89
N ASN A 68 1.30 -9.60 -14.02
CA ASN A 68 0.45 -10.80 -14.01
C ASN A 68 -0.80 -10.64 -13.16
N GLU A 69 -1.51 -9.53 -13.38
CA GLU A 69 -2.77 -9.25 -12.67
C GLU A 69 -2.56 -8.98 -11.18
N THR A 70 -1.35 -8.75 -10.79
CA THR A 70 -1.03 -8.37 -9.42
C THR A 70 -0.54 -6.94 -9.42
N PHE A 71 -1.01 -6.14 -8.46
CA PHE A 71 -0.64 -4.74 -8.35
C PHE A 71 0.22 -4.55 -7.12
N ILE A 72 1.38 -3.94 -7.32
CA ILE A 72 2.33 -3.69 -6.23
C ILE A 72 2.36 -2.19 -6.02
N ILE A 73 1.95 -1.75 -4.84
CA ILE A 73 1.77 -0.33 -4.53
C ILE A 73 2.65 0.02 -3.35
N ARG A 74 3.38 1.12 -3.45
CA ARG A 74 4.23 1.57 -2.35
C ARG A 74 3.76 2.91 -1.85
N ILE A 75 3.59 3.01 -0.54
CA ILE A 75 3.11 4.20 0.14
C ILE A 75 4.07 4.55 1.27
N LEU A 76 4.47 5.81 1.33
CA LEU A 76 5.32 6.30 2.41
C LEU A 76 4.43 6.83 3.53
N LYS A 77 4.64 6.33 4.75
CA LYS A 77 3.85 6.82 5.86
C LYS A 77 4.26 8.23 6.24
N GLY A 78 3.29 9.11 6.27
CA GLY A 78 3.51 10.51 6.62
C GLY A 78 3.27 10.84 8.07
#